data_2dd2286d2bc7d6d44392fa3c7be63467
#
_entry.id   2dd2286d2bc7d6d44392fa3c7be63467
#
_cell.length_a   1.000
_cell.length_b   1.000
_cell.length_c   1.000
_cell.angle_alpha   90.00
_cell.angle_beta   90.00
_cell.angle_gamma   90.00
#
_symmetry.space_group_name_H-M   'P 1'
#
loop_
_entity.id
_entity.type
_entity.pdbx_description
1 polymer ?
#
loop_
_entity_poly.entity_id
_entity_poly.type
_entity_poly.pdbx_seq_one_letter_code
_entity_poly.pdbx_strand_id
1 'polypeptide(L)'
;MEVGKINNVTIEHTPTGKYFAVLNIEFEPQPMNNKGGKIGIDVGIKEFYSDSNGNEVPNPKYLEKSMRKLMREQRKLSRKEKGSKNRNKQRVKVALVHEKITNQRNDFLQNESTKLIRENQTICIEDLKVKNMMRNHKMAQHIGSASWSKFFDMLTYKSVWYGNDIVKVPTMYPSSQTCSCCGF
;
A
#
# COMPACT_ATOMS: atom_id res chain seq x y z
N MET A 1 1.70 -16.52 -19.16
CA MET A 1 1.36 -15.15 -19.61
C MET A 1 2.00 -14.95 -20.98
N GLU A 2 1.22 -14.86 -22.02
CA GLU A 2 1.74 -14.36 -23.28
C GLU A 2 2.03 -12.87 -23.08
N VAL A 3 3.27 -12.48 -23.34
CA VAL A 3 3.68 -11.08 -23.27
C VAL A 3 3.07 -10.40 -24.48
N GLY A 4 2.10 -9.52 -24.23
CA GLY A 4 1.47 -8.73 -25.28
C GLY A 4 2.43 -7.69 -25.88
N LYS A 5 1.91 -6.81 -26.69
CA LYS A 5 2.67 -5.77 -27.38
C LYS A 5 3.29 -4.78 -26.38
N ILE A 6 4.58 -4.51 -26.53
CA ILE A 6 5.26 -3.43 -25.79
C ILE A 6 4.97 -2.11 -26.51
N ASN A 7 4.32 -1.16 -25.83
CA ASN A 7 3.99 0.15 -26.38
C ASN A 7 5.13 1.13 -26.21
N ASN A 8 5.70 1.21 -25.02
CA ASN A 8 6.88 2.04 -24.75
C ASN A 8 7.71 1.49 -23.57
N VAL A 9 8.93 2.00 -23.48
CA VAL A 9 9.89 1.69 -22.41
C VAL A 9 10.37 3.01 -21.81
N THR A 10 10.29 3.14 -20.50
CA THR A 10 10.83 4.28 -19.76
C THR A 10 12.00 3.83 -18.92
N ILE A 11 13.13 4.53 -19.00
CA ILE A 11 14.27 4.28 -18.12
C ILE A 11 14.20 5.23 -16.92
N GLU A 12 14.12 4.66 -15.75
CA GLU A 12 14.12 5.41 -14.49
C GLU A 12 15.46 5.26 -13.77
N HIS A 13 16.01 6.38 -13.30
CA HIS A 13 17.18 6.40 -12.43
C HIS A 13 16.77 6.83 -11.03
N THR A 14 17.05 5.98 -10.06
CA THR A 14 16.67 6.23 -8.65
C THR A 14 17.72 7.08 -7.91
N PRO A 15 17.33 7.76 -6.83
CA PRO A 15 18.29 8.47 -5.96
C PRO A 15 19.33 7.55 -5.29
N THR A 16 19.14 6.23 -5.34
CA THR A 16 20.09 5.23 -4.83
C THR A 16 21.08 4.74 -5.88
N GLY A 17 20.98 5.25 -7.11
CA GLY A 17 21.88 4.92 -8.22
C GLY A 17 21.48 3.68 -9.02
N LYS A 18 20.28 3.14 -8.83
CA LYS A 18 19.75 2.01 -9.60
C LYS A 18 19.03 2.50 -10.85
N TYR A 19 19.08 1.71 -11.91
CA TYR A 19 18.30 1.91 -13.13
C TYR A 19 17.24 0.85 -13.27
N PHE A 20 16.05 1.25 -13.69
CA PHE A 20 14.93 0.36 -13.99
C PHE A 20 14.43 0.66 -15.40
N ALA A 21 14.10 -0.41 -16.13
CA ALA A 21 13.32 -0.31 -17.36
C ALA A 21 11.86 -0.59 -17.00
N VAL A 22 11.01 0.42 -17.19
CA VAL A 22 9.55 0.32 -16.98
C VAL A 22 8.91 0.09 -18.34
N LEU A 23 8.29 -1.07 -18.50
CA LEU A 23 7.65 -1.47 -19.75
C LEU A 23 6.14 -1.17 -19.66
N ASN A 24 5.60 -0.45 -20.64
CA ASN A 24 4.17 -0.35 -20.84
C ASN A 24 3.77 -1.41 -21.87
N ILE A 25 3.00 -2.40 -21.40
CA ILE A 25 2.60 -3.55 -22.22
C ILE A 25 1.09 -3.67 -22.29
N GLU A 26 0.58 -4.09 -23.43
CA GLU A 26 -0.79 -4.58 -23.57
C GLU A 26 -0.79 -6.07 -23.21
N PHE A 27 -1.72 -6.49 -22.38
CA PHE A 27 -1.93 -7.90 -22.07
C PHE A 27 -3.40 -8.15 -21.75
N GLU A 28 -3.85 -9.36 -22.01
CA GLU A 28 -5.18 -9.81 -21.62
C GLU A 28 -5.09 -10.49 -20.26
N PRO A 29 -5.72 -9.93 -19.22
CA PRO A 29 -5.74 -10.56 -17.91
C PRO A 29 -6.51 -11.88 -17.97
N GLN A 30 -6.00 -12.90 -17.31
CA GLN A 30 -6.69 -14.16 -17.16
C GLN A 30 -7.41 -14.21 -15.82
N PRO A 31 -8.71 -14.50 -15.78
CA PRO A 31 -9.43 -14.67 -14.51
C PRO A 31 -8.72 -15.70 -13.63
N MET A 32 -8.61 -15.38 -12.34
CA MET A 32 -8.02 -16.30 -11.39
C MET A 32 -9.13 -17.20 -10.81
N ASN A 33 -8.88 -18.51 -10.78
CA ASN A 33 -9.74 -19.41 -10.03
C ASN A 33 -9.62 -19.08 -8.54
N ASN A 34 -10.52 -18.24 -8.03
CA ASN A 34 -10.61 -17.94 -6.61
C ASN A 34 -11.48 -18.99 -5.90
N LYS A 35 -11.42 -19.00 -4.57
CA LYS A 35 -12.20 -19.95 -3.76
C LYS A 35 -13.70 -19.63 -3.70
N GLY A 36 -14.12 -18.52 -4.34
CA GLY A 36 -15.46 -17.96 -4.17
C GLY A 36 -15.65 -17.36 -2.77
N GLY A 37 -16.79 -16.75 -2.53
CA GLY A 37 -17.11 -16.15 -1.24
C GLY A 37 -17.01 -14.64 -1.23
N LYS A 38 -17.46 -14.07 -0.11
CA LYS A 38 -17.50 -12.63 0.13
C LYS A 38 -16.79 -12.31 1.43
N ILE A 39 -16.01 -11.25 1.45
CA ILE A 39 -15.30 -10.79 2.64
C ILE A 39 -15.45 -9.27 2.78
N GLY A 40 -15.70 -8.82 4.00
CA GLY A 40 -15.58 -7.41 4.38
C GLY A 40 -14.25 -7.17 5.06
N ILE A 41 -13.61 -6.03 4.78
CA ILE A 41 -12.39 -5.62 5.46
C ILE A 41 -12.54 -4.19 5.99
N ASP A 42 -12.13 -4.02 7.24
CA ASP A 42 -12.02 -2.73 7.93
C ASP A 42 -10.55 -2.44 8.22
N VAL A 43 -10.03 -1.31 7.72
CA VAL A 43 -8.61 -0.95 7.86
C VAL A 43 -8.36 -0.12 9.11
N GLY A 44 -7.29 -0.44 9.82
CA GLY A 44 -6.94 0.18 11.08
C GLY A 44 -5.46 0.59 11.18
N ILE A 45 -5.14 1.35 12.23
CA ILE A 45 -3.75 1.76 12.54
C ILE A 45 -3.06 0.71 13.42
N LYS A 46 -3.78 0.12 14.36
CA LYS A 46 -3.24 -0.91 15.24
C LYS A 46 -3.01 -2.19 14.47
N GLU A 47 -4.09 -2.76 13.95
CA GLU A 47 -4.08 -3.81 12.94
C GLU A 47 -4.18 -3.16 11.56
N PHE A 48 -3.57 -3.76 10.53
CA PHE A 48 -3.62 -3.20 9.18
C PHE A 48 -5.03 -3.30 8.59
N TYR A 49 -5.68 -4.44 8.78
CA TYR A 49 -7.12 -4.62 8.62
C TYR A 49 -7.62 -5.78 9.48
N SER A 50 -8.92 -5.73 9.80
CA SER A 50 -9.69 -6.85 10.32
C SER A 50 -10.69 -7.30 9.26
N ASP A 51 -10.96 -8.61 9.16
CA ASP A 51 -11.90 -9.15 8.20
C ASP A 51 -13.22 -9.59 8.86
N SER A 52 -14.26 -9.80 8.05
CA SER A 52 -15.57 -10.24 8.51
C SER A 52 -15.59 -11.65 9.11
N ASN A 53 -14.50 -12.42 8.99
CA ASN A 53 -14.34 -13.74 9.60
C ASN A 53 -13.65 -13.66 10.97
N GLY A 54 -13.33 -12.46 11.46
CA GLY A 54 -12.65 -12.22 12.72
C GLY A 54 -11.13 -12.38 12.67
N ASN A 55 -10.52 -12.48 11.49
CA ASN A 55 -9.08 -12.48 11.38
C ASN A 55 -8.53 -11.05 11.40
N GLU A 56 -7.42 -10.85 12.09
CA GLU A 56 -6.71 -9.59 12.17
C GLU A 56 -5.34 -9.71 11.52
N VAL A 57 -5.03 -8.76 10.62
CA VAL A 57 -3.72 -8.67 9.98
C VAL A 57 -2.92 -7.57 10.66
N PRO A 58 -1.79 -7.90 11.30
CA PRO A 58 -1.03 -6.92 12.06
C PRO A 58 -0.41 -5.86 11.15
N ASN A 59 -0.41 -4.61 11.60
CA ASN A 59 0.27 -3.53 10.89
C ASN A 59 1.80 -3.64 11.09
N PRO A 60 2.60 -3.85 10.05
CA PRO A 60 4.04 -4.07 10.17
C PRO A 60 4.83 -2.84 10.62
N LYS A 61 4.30 -1.62 10.51
CA LYS A 61 4.87 -0.35 10.99
C LYS A 61 6.32 -0.12 10.55
N TYR A 62 6.64 -0.39 9.29
CA TYR A 62 8.01 -0.32 8.75
C TYR A 62 8.67 1.05 8.91
N LEU A 63 7.90 2.15 8.75
CA LEU A 63 8.40 3.50 8.97
C LEU A 63 8.83 3.70 10.42
N GLU A 64 8.00 3.31 11.38
CA GLU A 64 8.26 3.47 12.82
C GLU A 64 9.51 2.69 13.23
N LYS A 65 9.62 1.43 12.79
CA LYS A 65 10.80 0.59 13.03
C LYS A 65 12.09 1.19 12.48
N SER A 66 12.00 1.92 11.36
CA SER A 66 13.15 2.54 10.70
C SER A 66 13.39 3.99 11.12
N MET A 67 12.50 4.61 11.90
CA MET A 67 12.48 6.03 12.21
C MET A 67 13.81 6.50 12.87
N ARG A 68 14.32 5.77 13.86
CA ARG A 68 15.59 6.11 14.52
C ARG A 68 16.74 6.19 13.54
N LYS A 69 16.84 5.23 12.61
CA LYS A 69 17.88 5.20 11.58
C LYS A 69 17.70 6.36 10.61
N LEU A 70 16.48 6.59 10.14
CA LEU A 70 16.16 7.68 9.21
C LEU A 70 16.54 9.03 9.80
N MET A 71 16.10 9.34 11.02
CA MET A 71 16.41 10.59 11.72
C MET A 71 17.92 10.79 11.90
N ARG A 72 18.65 9.73 12.25
CA ARG A 72 20.12 9.78 12.39
C ARG A 72 20.79 10.15 11.07
N GLU A 73 20.42 9.50 9.98
CA GLU A 73 21.01 9.77 8.66
C GLU A 73 20.60 11.15 8.11
N GLN A 74 19.37 11.61 8.39
CA GLN A 74 18.93 12.97 8.05
C GLN A 74 19.69 14.05 8.84
N ARG A 75 19.91 13.86 10.15
CA ARG A 75 20.74 14.78 10.96
C ARG A 75 22.17 14.86 10.44
N LYS A 76 22.78 13.74 10.02
CA LYS A 76 24.09 13.75 9.38
C LYS A 76 24.06 14.52 8.06
N LEU A 77 23.00 14.38 7.28
CA LEU A 77 22.83 15.10 6.00
C LEU A 77 22.70 16.61 6.21
N SER A 78 21.92 17.05 7.20
CA SER A 78 21.70 18.47 7.48
C SER A 78 22.98 19.22 7.89
N ARG A 79 23.91 18.50 8.56
CA ARG A 79 25.19 19.06 9.03
C ARG A 79 26.26 19.16 7.94
N LYS A 80 26.01 18.65 6.73
CA LYS A 80 26.99 18.65 5.65
C LYS A 80 26.79 19.87 4.75
N GLU A 81 27.89 20.44 4.27
CA GLU A 81 27.91 21.56 3.34
C GLU A 81 27.13 21.24 2.06
N LYS A 82 26.27 22.17 1.65
CA LYS A 82 25.48 22.06 0.41
C LYS A 82 26.42 22.04 -0.80
N GLY A 83 26.19 21.11 -1.73
CA GLY A 83 27.01 20.93 -2.94
C GLY A 83 28.23 20.02 -2.75
N SER A 84 28.67 19.72 -1.52
CA SER A 84 29.85 18.89 -1.29
C SER A 84 29.66 17.42 -1.72
N LYS A 85 30.75 16.78 -2.18
CA LYS A 85 30.76 15.33 -2.49
C LYS A 85 30.31 14.47 -1.30
N ASN A 86 30.69 14.89 -0.08
CA ASN A 86 30.31 14.18 1.16
C ASN A 86 28.80 14.30 1.45
N ARG A 87 28.17 15.43 1.11
CA ARG A 87 26.71 15.56 1.19
C ARG A 87 26.01 14.65 0.20
N ASN A 88 26.51 14.55 -1.04
CA ASN A 88 25.95 13.65 -2.04
C ASN A 88 26.03 12.19 -1.60
N LYS A 89 27.16 11.73 -1.08
CA LYS A 89 27.28 10.39 -0.46
C LYS A 89 26.25 10.18 0.65
N GLN A 90 26.01 11.19 1.49
CA GLN A 90 25.04 11.09 2.58
C GLN A 90 23.60 11.10 2.09
N ARG A 91 23.26 11.82 1.00
CA ARG A 91 21.94 11.77 0.35
C ARG A 91 21.58 10.34 -0.07
N VAL A 92 22.54 9.61 -0.67
CA VAL A 92 22.35 8.21 -1.04
C VAL A 92 22.04 7.35 0.18
N LYS A 93 22.72 7.56 1.32
CA LYS A 93 22.42 6.81 2.55
C LYS A 93 21.01 7.06 3.07
N VAL A 94 20.52 8.29 3.02
CA VAL A 94 19.13 8.63 3.37
C VAL A 94 18.17 7.98 2.38
N ALA A 95 18.46 8.07 1.07
CA ALA A 95 17.65 7.46 0.02
C ALA A 95 17.52 5.94 0.19
N LEU A 96 18.61 5.25 0.53
CA LEU A 96 18.59 3.79 0.81
C LEU A 96 17.66 3.42 1.98
N VAL A 97 17.57 4.26 3.02
CA VAL A 97 16.63 4.00 4.13
C VAL A 97 15.19 4.15 3.66
N HIS A 98 14.89 5.21 2.90
CA HIS A 98 13.56 5.40 2.31
C HIS A 98 13.18 4.28 1.35
N GLU A 99 14.09 3.89 0.46
CA GLU A 99 13.89 2.80 -0.48
C GLU A 99 13.54 1.49 0.25
N LYS A 100 14.30 1.15 1.31
CA LYS A 100 14.00 -0.03 2.12
C LYS A 100 12.59 -0.01 2.70
N ILE A 101 12.18 1.11 3.32
CA ILE A 101 10.85 1.27 3.90
C ILE A 101 9.78 1.12 2.83
N THR A 102 9.96 1.76 1.67
CA THR A 102 9.03 1.71 0.54
C THR A 102 8.89 0.30 -0.01
N ASN A 103 10.00 -0.41 -0.21
CA ASN A 103 9.99 -1.76 -0.74
C ASN A 103 9.31 -2.75 0.20
N GLN A 104 9.65 -2.71 1.50
CA GLN A 104 9.01 -3.56 2.51
C GLN A 104 7.49 -3.32 2.59
N ARG A 105 7.07 -2.05 2.53
CA ARG A 105 5.66 -1.70 2.51
C ARG A 105 4.96 -2.18 1.23
N ASN A 106 5.57 -1.95 0.08
CA ASN A 106 5.00 -2.40 -1.19
C ASN A 106 4.86 -3.92 -1.25
N ASP A 107 5.87 -4.64 -0.80
CA ASP A 107 5.86 -6.10 -0.73
C ASP A 107 4.69 -6.60 0.14
N PHE A 108 4.55 -6.03 1.35
CA PHE A 108 3.43 -6.36 2.24
C PHE A 108 2.06 -6.08 1.59
N LEU A 109 1.88 -4.88 1.00
CA LEU A 109 0.62 -4.51 0.35
C LEU A 109 0.32 -5.42 -0.86
N GLN A 110 1.34 -5.79 -1.63
CA GLN A 110 1.20 -6.69 -2.77
C GLN A 110 0.76 -8.10 -2.31
N ASN A 111 1.38 -8.62 -1.26
CA ASN A 111 1.07 -9.94 -0.73
C ASN A 111 -0.36 -9.98 -0.17
N GLU A 112 -0.75 -9.02 0.69
CA GLU A 112 -2.09 -8.98 1.28
C GLU A 112 -3.19 -8.76 0.23
N SER A 113 -2.98 -7.83 -0.71
CA SER A 113 -3.98 -7.62 -1.78
C SER A 113 -4.11 -8.83 -2.70
N THR A 114 -3.01 -9.53 -3.02
CA THR A 114 -3.07 -10.77 -3.83
C THR A 114 -3.76 -11.90 -3.08
N LYS A 115 -3.52 -12.03 -1.76
CA LYS A 115 -4.18 -13.01 -0.92
C LYS A 115 -5.70 -12.82 -0.92
N LEU A 116 -6.17 -11.60 -0.67
CA LEU A 116 -7.61 -11.29 -0.67
C LEU A 116 -8.28 -11.60 -2.02
N ILE A 117 -7.65 -11.21 -3.12
CA ILE A 117 -8.14 -11.48 -4.49
C ILE A 117 -8.21 -12.99 -4.77
N ARG A 118 -7.20 -13.76 -4.36
CA ARG A 118 -7.14 -15.21 -4.58
C ARG A 118 -8.18 -15.97 -3.76
N GLU A 119 -8.47 -15.51 -2.56
CA GLU A 119 -9.31 -16.23 -1.63
C GLU A 119 -10.80 -15.88 -1.73
N ASN A 120 -11.15 -14.74 -2.35
CA ASN A 120 -12.53 -14.24 -2.34
C ASN A 120 -12.97 -13.75 -3.73
N GLN A 121 -14.25 -13.96 -4.08
CA GLN A 121 -14.84 -13.41 -5.29
C GLN A 121 -15.24 -11.96 -5.09
N THR A 122 -15.82 -11.62 -3.93
CA THR A 122 -16.28 -10.26 -3.62
C THR A 122 -15.58 -9.73 -2.38
N ILE A 123 -15.01 -8.54 -2.47
CA ILE A 123 -14.33 -7.86 -1.36
C ILE A 123 -15.03 -6.54 -1.09
N CYS A 124 -15.61 -6.41 0.12
CA CYS A 124 -16.26 -5.19 0.58
C CYS A 124 -15.25 -4.34 1.35
N ILE A 125 -15.11 -3.08 0.98
CA ILE A 125 -14.20 -2.11 1.59
C ILE A 125 -14.95 -0.81 1.93
N GLU A 126 -14.49 -0.08 2.94
CA GLU A 126 -15.00 1.26 3.21
C GLU A 126 -14.50 2.30 2.20
N ASP A 127 -15.38 3.24 1.79
CA ASP A 127 -14.97 4.41 0.99
C ASP A 127 -14.34 5.49 1.87
N LEU A 128 -13.13 5.25 2.35
CA LEU A 128 -12.42 6.14 3.25
C LEU A 128 -11.89 7.40 2.54
N LYS A 129 -12.21 8.56 3.07
CA LYS A 129 -11.64 9.83 2.62
C LYS A 129 -10.24 10.06 3.25
N VAL A 130 -9.28 9.20 2.89
CA VAL A 130 -7.92 9.18 3.46
C VAL A 130 -7.25 10.55 3.47
N LYS A 131 -7.42 11.37 2.40
CA LYS A 131 -6.90 12.73 2.34
C LYS A 131 -7.44 13.63 3.46
N ASN A 132 -8.72 13.48 3.82
CA ASN A 132 -9.31 14.24 4.92
C ASN A 132 -8.81 13.76 6.27
N MET A 133 -8.66 12.45 6.44
CA MET A 133 -8.10 11.86 7.67
C MET A 133 -6.66 12.33 7.94
N MET A 134 -5.86 12.52 6.90
CA MET A 134 -4.48 13.03 6.99
C MET A 134 -4.38 14.50 7.45
N ARG A 135 -5.48 15.26 7.48
CA ARG A 135 -5.51 16.62 8.07
C ARG A 135 -5.33 16.59 9.59
N ASN A 136 -5.65 15.48 10.23
CA ASN A 136 -5.35 15.29 11.65
C ASN A 136 -3.85 15.02 11.84
N HIS A 137 -3.11 16.04 12.24
CA HIS A 137 -1.65 15.98 12.41
C HIS A 137 -1.16 14.86 13.35
N LYS A 138 -1.95 14.49 14.36
CA LYS A 138 -1.60 13.40 15.29
C LYS A 138 -1.62 12.03 14.63
N MET A 139 -2.48 11.84 13.62
CA MET A 139 -2.67 10.56 12.95
C MET A 139 -2.03 10.51 11.55
N ALA A 140 -1.73 11.66 10.95
CA ALA A 140 -1.26 11.76 9.56
C ALA A 140 -0.05 10.87 9.25
N GLN A 141 0.92 10.79 10.17
CA GLN A 141 2.10 9.95 9.99
C GLN A 141 1.74 8.45 9.96
N HIS A 142 0.85 8.00 10.84
CA HIS A 142 0.42 6.60 10.92
C HIS A 142 -0.42 6.22 9.71
N ILE A 143 -1.38 7.06 9.31
CA ILE A 143 -2.21 6.87 8.13
C ILE A 143 -1.34 6.84 6.86
N GLY A 144 -0.42 7.78 6.71
CA GLY A 144 0.53 7.81 5.59
C GLY A 144 1.47 6.61 5.56
N SER A 145 1.87 6.10 6.74
CA SER A 145 2.68 4.90 6.87
C SER A 145 1.93 3.63 6.47
N ALA A 146 0.66 3.51 6.84
CA ALA A 146 -0.20 2.38 6.49
C ALA A 146 -0.49 2.31 4.97
N SER A 147 -0.58 3.49 4.31
CA SER A 147 -0.77 3.59 2.85
C SER A 147 -2.04 2.89 2.32
N TRP A 148 -3.16 3.06 3.02
CA TRP A 148 -4.45 2.45 2.66
C TRP A 148 -4.90 2.80 1.24
N SER A 149 -4.71 4.05 0.78
CA SER A 149 -5.05 4.43 -0.60
C SER A 149 -4.35 3.51 -1.61
N LYS A 150 -3.04 3.27 -1.43
CA LYS A 150 -2.28 2.38 -2.31
C LYS A 150 -2.76 0.93 -2.23
N PHE A 151 -3.17 0.48 -1.05
CA PHE A 151 -3.75 -0.84 -0.87
C PHE A 151 -5.07 -1.00 -1.63
N PHE A 152 -5.96 -0.02 -1.52
CA PHE A 152 -7.22 -0.01 -2.27
C PHE A 152 -7.02 0.11 -3.78
N ASP A 153 -6.03 0.90 -4.22
CA ASP A 153 -5.64 0.93 -5.64
C ASP A 153 -5.19 -0.45 -6.12
N MET A 154 -4.38 -1.17 -5.30
CA MET A 154 -3.94 -2.53 -5.61
C MET A 154 -5.10 -3.53 -5.67
N LEU A 155 -6.06 -3.46 -4.76
CA LEU A 155 -7.27 -4.29 -4.81
C LEU A 155 -8.08 -3.97 -6.07
N THR A 156 -8.25 -2.70 -6.40
CA THR A 156 -9.06 -2.25 -7.54
C THR A 156 -8.48 -2.72 -8.87
N TYR A 157 -7.18 -2.51 -9.16
CA TYR A 157 -6.66 -2.97 -10.43
C TYR A 157 -6.57 -4.50 -10.53
N LYS A 158 -6.27 -5.18 -9.39
CA LYS A 158 -6.23 -6.64 -9.36
C LYS A 158 -7.62 -7.25 -9.54
N SER A 159 -8.67 -6.64 -8.99
CA SER A 159 -10.03 -7.12 -9.21
C SER A 159 -10.41 -7.10 -10.68
N VAL A 160 -10.05 -6.02 -11.39
CA VAL A 160 -10.25 -5.94 -12.85
C VAL A 160 -9.46 -7.02 -13.58
N TRP A 161 -8.20 -7.26 -13.18
CA TRP A 161 -7.35 -8.26 -13.84
C TRP A 161 -7.81 -9.70 -13.62
N TYR A 162 -8.33 -10.01 -12.46
CA TYR A 162 -8.61 -11.38 -12.05
C TYR A 162 -10.11 -11.72 -11.98
N GLY A 163 -10.98 -10.77 -12.34
CA GLY A 163 -12.43 -11.00 -12.40
C GLY A 163 -13.13 -11.02 -11.04
N ASN A 164 -12.58 -10.30 -10.05
CA ASN A 164 -13.21 -10.15 -8.74
C ASN A 164 -14.06 -8.88 -8.67
N ASP A 165 -14.96 -8.81 -7.67
CA ASP A 165 -15.81 -7.67 -7.41
C ASP A 165 -15.32 -6.88 -6.20
N ILE A 166 -15.14 -5.56 -6.34
CA ILE A 166 -14.91 -4.64 -5.22
C ILE A 166 -16.17 -3.86 -4.93
N VAL A 167 -16.72 -4.03 -3.76
CA VAL A 167 -17.90 -3.30 -3.27
C VAL A 167 -17.45 -2.24 -2.28
N LYS A 168 -17.71 -0.96 -2.57
CA LYS A 168 -17.43 0.14 -1.65
C LYS A 168 -18.65 0.44 -0.81
N VAL A 169 -18.47 0.34 0.51
CA VAL A 169 -19.50 0.73 1.48
C VAL A 169 -19.41 2.25 1.70
N PRO A 170 -20.53 2.99 1.63
CA PRO A 170 -20.54 4.43 1.84
C PRO A 170 -19.95 4.84 3.19
N THR A 171 -19.17 5.93 3.22
CA THR A 171 -18.48 6.45 4.42
C THR A 171 -19.41 6.73 5.62
N MET A 172 -20.70 6.93 5.36
CA MET A 172 -21.71 7.26 6.40
C MET A 172 -22.55 6.04 6.82
N TYR A 173 -22.16 4.83 6.37
CA TYR A 173 -22.85 3.63 6.82
C TYR A 173 -22.56 3.36 8.29
N PRO A 174 -23.60 3.25 9.16
CA PRO A 174 -23.41 3.17 10.61
C PRO A 174 -23.03 1.74 11.05
N SER A 175 -21.93 1.21 10.53
CA SER A 175 -21.47 -0.16 10.76
C SER A 175 -21.25 -0.49 12.25
N SER A 176 -20.82 0.48 13.05
CA SER A 176 -20.61 0.33 14.49
C SER A 176 -21.90 0.45 15.32
N GLN A 177 -23.00 0.91 14.73
CA GLN A 177 -24.28 1.11 15.40
C GLN A 177 -25.34 0.08 14.99
N THR A 178 -25.06 -0.70 13.95
CA THR A 178 -25.99 -1.69 13.41
C THR A 178 -25.59 -3.08 13.91
N CYS A 179 -26.51 -3.76 14.59
CA CYS A 179 -26.28 -5.13 15.01
C CYS A 179 -26.16 -6.04 13.78
N SER A 180 -25.09 -6.82 13.69
CA SER A 180 -24.86 -7.75 12.59
C SER A 180 -25.88 -8.91 12.53
N CYS A 181 -26.57 -9.18 13.64
CA CYS A 181 -27.53 -10.26 13.74
C CYS A 181 -28.97 -9.82 13.40
N CYS A 182 -29.41 -8.65 13.86
CA CYS A 182 -30.81 -8.22 13.71
C CYS A 182 -30.97 -6.90 12.92
N GLY A 183 -29.89 -6.24 12.52
CA GLY A 183 -29.93 -4.99 11.75
C GLY A 183 -30.38 -3.76 12.53
N PHE A 184 -30.48 -3.83 13.86
CA PHE A 184 -30.95 -2.75 14.73
C PHE A 184 -29.80 -1.89 15.21
#